data_634c22012d07f0048c7ef74ec421dc9c
#
_entry.id   634c22012d07f0048c7ef74ec421dc9c
#
_cell.length_a   1.000
_cell.length_b   1.000
_cell.length_c   1.000
_cell.angle_alpha   90.00
_cell.angle_beta   90.00
_cell.angle_gamma   90.00
#
_symmetry.space_group_name_H-M   'P 1'
#
loop_
_entity.id
_entity.type
_entity.pdbx_description
1 polymer ?
#
loop_
_entity_poly.entity_id
_entity_poly.type
_entity_poly.pdbx_seq_one_letter_code
_entity_poly.pdbx_strand_id
1 'polypeptide(L)'
;MAAKSKFPSAWTPQRKRQLEMLFYNGGSIVEACHLLGIVKQTFYNWYDKHKDFKEVVDFGKIAAESWWIQKGRENVENKRFNHALWLLIMVNRFKWHSAYAKREEKKEIINEHKIEVKNSVDIDKILQKAINKGIDNLEEPTQVH
;
A
#
# COMPACT_ATOMS: atom_id res chain seq x y z
N MET A 1 -1.10 -21.85 -27.84
CA MET A 1 -0.93 -20.37 -27.68
C MET A 1 -2.32 -19.76 -27.45
N ALA A 2 -2.58 -19.24 -26.27
CA ALA A 2 -3.81 -18.50 -26.05
C ALA A 2 -3.80 -17.21 -26.91
N ALA A 3 -4.77 -17.07 -27.81
CA ALA A 3 -4.91 -15.88 -28.64
C ALA A 3 -5.04 -14.66 -27.70
N LYS A 4 -4.19 -13.66 -27.90
CA LYS A 4 -4.31 -12.37 -27.20
C LYS A 4 -5.69 -11.79 -27.50
N SER A 5 -6.63 -11.84 -26.55
CA SER A 5 -7.94 -11.25 -26.74
C SER A 5 -7.77 -9.75 -26.96
N LYS A 6 -8.09 -9.31 -28.17
CA LYS A 6 -8.07 -7.87 -28.49
C LYS A 6 -9.23 -7.21 -27.77
N PHE A 7 -8.96 -6.10 -27.07
CA PHE A 7 -9.97 -5.39 -26.27
C PHE A 7 -11.32 -5.20 -26.98
N PRO A 8 -11.41 -4.71 -28.23
CA PRO A 8 -12.71 -4.46 -28.86
C PRO A 8 -13.58 -5.71 -29.01
N SER A 9 -12.97 -6.88 -29.25
CA SER A 9 -13.71 -8.13 -29.40
C SER A 9 -14.04 -8.81 -28.09
N ALA A 10 -13.27 -8.53 -27.02
CA ALA A 10 -13.45 -9.06 -25.69
C ALA A 10 -14.35 -8.18 -24.80
N TRP A 11 -14.45 -6.90 -25.09
CA TRP A 11 -15.23 -5.93 -24.33
C TRP A 11 -16.61 -5.72 -24.95
N THR A 12 -17.52 -6.61 -24.64
CA THR A 12 -18.92 -6.56 -25.12
C THR A 12 -19.82 -5.88 -24.09
N PRO A 13 -20.99 -5.33 -24.51
CA PRO A 13 -21.98 -4.79 -23.57
C PRO A 13 -22.41 -5.78 -22.48
N GLN A 14 -22.46 -7.07 -22.81
CA GLN A 14 -22.76 -8.13 -21.85
C GLN A 14 -21.65 -8.26 -20.81
N ARG A 15 -20.38 -8.27 -21.20
CA ARG A 15 -19.24 -8.34 -20.26
C ARG A 15 -19.13 -7.10 -19.40
N LYS A 16 -19.43 -5.92 -19.96
CA LYS A 16 -19.54 -4.68 -19.20
C LYS A 16 -20.54 -4.83 -18.07
N ARG A 17 -21.77 -5.26 -18.34
CA ARG A 17 -22.80 -5.48 -17.32
C ARG A 17 -22.39 -6.53 -16.29
N GLN A 18 -21.76 -7.61 -16.70
CA GLN A 18 -21.27 -8.65 -15.78
C GLN A 18 -20.21 -8.10 -14.84
N LEU A 19 -19.31 -7.25 -15.33
CA LEU A 19 -18.28 -6.59 -14.52
C LEU A 19 -18.89 -5.58 -13.55
N GLU A 20 -19.83 -4.78 -13.99
CA GLU A 20 -20.58 -3.85 -13.13
C GLU A 20 -21.28 -4.63 -12.01
N MET A 21 -22.03 -5.69 -12.33
CA MET A 21 -22.72 -6.54 -11.35
C MET A 21 -21.75 -7.19 -10.36
N LEU A 22 -20.57 -7.63 -10.80
CA LEU A 22 -19.55 -8.18 -9.94
C LEU A 22 -19.12 -7.16 -8.87
N PHE A 23 -18.80 -5.94 -9.27
CA PHE A 23 -18.40 -4.88 -8.34
C PHE A 23 -19.55 -4.43 -7.42
N TYR A 24 -20.78 -4.35 -7.92
CA TYR A 24 -21.97 -4.05 -7.10
C TYR A 24 -22.20 -5.08 -5.99
N ASN A 25 -21.70 -6.29 -6.16
CA ASN A 25 -21.73 -7.37 -5.16
C ASN A 25 -20.44 -7.49 -4.34
N GLY A 26 -19.63 -6.45 -4.33
CA GLY A 26 -18.42 -6.40 -3.53
C GLY A 26 -17.21 -7.12 -4.15
N GLY A 27 -17.29 -7.48 -5.43
CA GLY A 27 -16.25 -8.21 -6.16
C GLY A 27 -14.90 -7.49 -6.21
N SER A 28 -13.85 -8.24 -6.46
CA SER A 28 -12.45 -7.80 -6.51
C SER A 28 -11.91 -7.75 -7.95
N ILE A 29 -10.77 -7.10 -8.14
CA ILE A 29 -10.05 -7.11 -9.43
C ILE A 29 -9.64 -8.53 -9.82
N VAL A 30 -9.32 -9.41 -8.85
CA VAL A 30 -8.98 -10.80 -9.13
C VAL A 30 -10.18 -11.55 -9.72
N GLU A 31 -11.36 -11.37 -9.12
CA GLU A 31 -12.62 -11.94 -9.63
C GLU A 31 -13.00 -11.33 -10.98
N ALA A 32 -12.76 -10.05 -11.20
CA ALA A 32 -12.94 -9.39 -12.49
C ALA A 32 -12.04 -9.98 -13.58
N CYS A 33 -10.78 -10.23 -13.28
CA CYS A 33 -9.86 -10.91 -14.19
C CYS A 33 -10.34 -12.33 -14.54
N HIS A 34 -10.82 -13.07 -13.54
CA HIS A 34 -11.38 -14.42 -13.75
C HIS A 34 -12.63 -14.36 -14.63
N LEU A 35 -13.56 -13.45 -14.33
CA LEU A 35 -14.78 -13.25 -15.12
C LEU A 35 -14.48 -12.92 -16.60
N LEU A 36 -13.50 -12.07 -16.82
CA LEU A 36 -13.12 -11.63 -18.18
C LEU A 36 -12.20 -12.63 -18.89
N GLY A 37 -11.67 -13.64 -18.19
CA GLY A 37 -10.72 -14.61 -18.73
C GLY A 37 -9.37 -13.99 -19.10
N ILE A 38 -8.91 -13.00 -18.32
CA ILE A 38 -7.66 -12.27 -18.57
C ILE A 38 -6.76 -12.29 -17.33
N VAL A 39 -5.47 -12.06 -17.52
CA VAL A 39 -4.52 -11.87 -16.43
C VAL A 39 -4.49 -10.41 -15.95
N LYS A 40 -4.04 -10.17 -14.72
CA LYS A 40 -3.96 -8.83 -14.14
C LYS A 40 -3.22 -7.81 -15.02
N GLN A 41 -2.14 -8.22 -15.68
CA GLN A 41 -1.40 -7.33 -16.58
C GLN A 41 -2.27 -6.83 -17.74
N THR A 42 -3.09 -7.73 -18.33
CA THR A 42 -4.03 -7.35 -19.41
C THR A 42 -5.12 -6.43 -18.87
N PHE A 43 -5.63 -6.69 -17.66
CA PHE A 43 -6.61 -5.83 -17.00
C PHE A 43 -6.11 -4.40 -16.83
N TYR A 44 -4.89 -4.22 -16.30
CA TYR A 44 -4.30 -2.88 -16.14
C TYR A 44 -3.95 -2.23 -17.47
N ASN A 45 -3.50 -2.98 -18.47
CA ASN A 45 -3.31 -2.45 -19.81
C ASN A 45 -4.62 -1.93 -20.43
N TRP A 46 -5.73 -2.62 -20.20
CA TRP A 46 -7.05 -2.14 -20.63
C TRP A 46 -7.49 -0.90 -19.87
N TYR A 47 -7.27 -0.91 -18.56
CA TYR A 47 -7.57 0.22 -17.67
C TYR A 47 -6.84 1.51 -18.13
N ASP A 48 -5.58 1.40 -18.52
CA ASP A 48 -4.77 2.56 -18.94
C ASP A 48 -5.13 3.04 -20.35
N LYS A 49 -5.54 2.13 -21.24
CA LYS A 49 -5.73 2.42 -22.67
C LYS A 49 -7.17 2.72 -23.08
N HIS A 50 -8.15 2.26 -22.31
CA HIS A 50 -9.56 2.32 -22.71
C HIS A 50 -10.39 3.05 -21.67
N LYS A 51 -10.83 4.26 -22.02
CA LYS A 51 -11.56 5.16 -21.11
C LYS A 51 -12.85 4.53 -20.59
N ASP A 52 -13.65 3.88 -21.43
CA ASP A 52 -14.89 3.21 -21.03
C ASP A 52 -14.65 2.11 -19.99
N PHE A 53 -13.61 1.29 -20.20
CA PHE A 53 -13.22 0.27 -19.22
C PHE A 53 -12.76 0.89 -17.90
N LYS A 54 -11.96 1.95 -17.96
CA LYS A 54 -11.50 2.69 -16.78
C LYS A 54 -12.64 3.25 -15.96
N GLU A 55 -13.61 3.91 -16.61
CA GLU A 55 -14.79 4.47 -15.95
C GLU A 55 -15.59 3.40 -15.21
N VAL A 56 -15.82 2.24 -15.85
CA VAL A 56 -16.51 1.11 -15.23
C VAL A 56 -15.74 0.57 -14.01
N VAL A 57 -14.43 0.44 -14.11
CA VAL A 57 -13.60 -0.06 -13.02
C VAL A 57 -13.52 0.93 -11.86
N ASP A 58 -13.35 2.23 -12.12
CA ASP A 58 -13.25 3.25 -11.08
C ASP A 58 -14.57 3.36 -10.30
N PHE A 59 -15.69 3.41 -11.01
CA PHE A 59 -17.00 3.38 -10.37
C PHE A 59 -17.27 2.05 -9.64
N GLY A 60 -16.85 0.95 -10.24
CA GLY A 60 -16.96 -0.38 -9.67
C GLY A 60 -16.20 -0.54 -8.35
N LYS A 61 -15.01 0.03 -8.23
CA LYS A 61 -14.25 0.03 -6.97
C LYS A 61 -15.01 0.73 -5.84
N ILE A 62 -15.64 1.87 -6.14
CA ILE A 62 -16.47 2.60 -5.18
C ILE A 62 -17.69 1.78 -4.79
N ALA A 63 -18.37 1.16 -5.75
CA ALA A 63 -19.53 0.31 -5.50
C ALA A 63 -19.16 -0.90 -4.63
N ALA A 64 -18.03 -1.56 -4.89
CA ALA A 64 -17.55 -2.68 -4.10
C ALA A 64 -17.22 -2.27 -2.65
N GLU A 65 -16.57 -1.14 -2.45
CA GLU A 65 -16.29 -0.59 -1.11
C GLU A 65 -17.61 -0.30 -0.37
N SER A 66 -18.54 0.36 -1.02
CA SER A 66 -19.88 0.66 -0.47
C SER A 66 -20.63 -0.61 -0.03
N TRP A 67 -20.58 -1.68 -0.84
CA TRP A 67 -21.17 -2.97 -0.50
C TRP A 67 -20.55 -3.56 0.78
N TRP A 68 -19.23 -3.55 0.90
CA TRP A 68 -18.54 -4.06 2.07
C TRP A 68 -18.80 -3.23 3.33
N ILE A 69 -18.89 -1.89 3.20
CA ILE A 69 -19.29 -0.99 4.29
C ILE A 69 -20.71 -1.33 4.76
N GLN A 70 -21.61 -1.53 3.82
CA GLN A 70 -23.00 -1.90 4.12
C GLN A 70 -23.05 -3.24 4.87
N LYS A 71 -22.29 -4.24 4.44
CA LYS A 71 -22.21 -5.54 5.13
C LYS A 71 -21.72 -5.43 6.58
N GLY A 72 -20.74 -4.60 6.83
CA GLY A 72 -20.28 -4.31 8.19
C GLY A 72 -21.36 -3.65 9.03
N ARG A 73 -22.03 -2.63 8.50
CA ARG A 73 -23.10 -1.90 9.16
C ARG A 73 -24.30 -2.77 9.50
N GLU A 74 -24.74 -3.61 8.56
CA GLU A 74 -25.86 -4.52 8.75
C GLU A 74 -25.59 -5.60 9.82
N ASN A 75 -24.31 -5.89 10.09
CA ASN A 75 -23.90 -6.96 10.99
C ASN A 75 -23.24 -6.48 12.29
N VAL A 76 -23.33 -5.19 12.64
CA VAL A 76 -22.71 -4.63 13.86
C VAL A 76 -23.11 -5.39 15.12
N GLU A 77 -24.38 -5.80 15.25
CA GLU A 77 -24.88 -6.53 16.40
C GLU A 77 -24.87 -8.06 16.22
N ASN A 78 -24.48 -8.55 15.06
CA ASN A 78 -24.48 -9.96 14.73
C ASN A 78 -23.24 -10.65 15.30
N LYS A 79 -23.38 -11.35 16.43
CA LYS A 79 -22.29 -12.08 17.10
C LYS A 79 -21.66 -13.21 16.25
N ARG A 80 -22.35 -13.69 15.21
CA ARG A 80 -21.85 -14.71 14.29
C ARG A 80 -21.05 -14.12 13.12
N PHE A 81 -21.12 -12.81 12.92
CA PHE A 81 -20.37 -12.15 11.87
C PHE A 81 -18.88 -12.03 12.27
N ASN A 82 -18.00 -12.44 11.36
CA ASN A 82 -16.56 -12.34 11.62
C ASN A 82 -16.06 -10.92 11.35
N HIS A 83 -16.17 -10.05 12.36
CA HIS A 83 -15.74 -8.66 12.29
C HIS A 83 -14.24 -8.52 12.03
N ALA A 84 -13.41 -9.42 12.55
CA ALA A 84 -11.96 -9.40 12.34
C ALA A 84 -11.61 -9.66 10.87
N LEU A 85 -12.24 -10.67 10.26
CA LEU A 85 -12.07 -10.95 8.83
C LEU A 85 -12.59 -9.80 7.96
N TRP A 86 -13.74 -9.24 8.31
CA TRP A 86 -14.30 -8.07 7.60
C TRP A 86 -13.34 -6.88 7.67
N LEU A 87 -12.81 -6.54 8.85
CA LEU A 87 -11.84 -5.47 9.02
C LEU A 87 -10.57 -5.71 8.20
N LEU A 88 -10.08 -6.95 8.18
CA LEU A 88 -8.91 -7.34 7.38
C LEU A 88 -9.13 -7.10 5.88
N ILE A 89 -10.34 -7.41 5.39
CA ILE A 89 -10.73 -7.13 4.00
C ILE A 89 -10.74 -5.62 3.74
N MET A 90 -11.34 -4.82 4.63
CA MET A 90 -11.41 -3.37 4.48
C MET A 90 -10.02 -2.73 4.46
N VAL A 91 -9.13 -3.16 5.34
CA VAL A 91 -7.74 -2.68 5.39
C VAL A 91 -6.97 -3.06 4.12
N ASN A 92 -7.03 -4.31 3.70
CA ASN A 92 -6.21 -4.80 2.59
C ASN A 92 -6.72 -4.34 1.23
N ARG A 93 -8.04 -4.33 1.02
CA ARG A 93 -8.63 -3.99 -0.28
C ARG A 93 -8.83 -2.49 -0.46
N PHE A 94 -9.29 -1.80 0.56
CA PHE A 94 -9.71 -0.40 0.48
C PHE A 94 -8.79 0.57 1.23
N LYS A 95 -7.65 0.05 1.73
CA LYS A 95 -6.65 0.87 2.41
C LYS A 95 -7.18 1.61 3.65
N TRP A 96 -8.11 0.99 4.36
CA TRP A 96 -8.61 1.50 5.63
C TRP A 96 -7.51 1.37 6.70
N HIS A 97 -6.82 2.46 6.95
CA HIS A 97 -5.84 2.51 8.04
C HIS A 97 -6.57 2.80 9.34
N SER A 98 -6.47 1.89 10.31
CA SER A 98 -6.92 2.19 11.66
C SER A 98 -6.07 3.33 12.24
N ALA A 99 -6.67 4.16 13.12
CA ALA A 99 -5.91 5.18 13.84
C ALA A 99 -4.76 4.58 14.67
N TYR A 100 -4.86 3.30 15.00
CA TYR A 100 -3.84 2.52 15.71
C TYR A 100 -2.63 2.22 14.79
N ALA A 101 -2.85 1.76 13.57
CA ALA A 101 -1.79 1.50 12.60
C ALA A 101 -0.99 2.77 12.27
N LYS A 102 -1.67 3.91 12.11
CA LYS A 102 -1.01 5.21 11.91
C LYS A 102 -0.16 5.65 13.11
N ARG A 103 -0.51 5.24 14.33
CA ARG A 103 0.31 5.53 15.53
C ARG A 103 1.57 4.68 15.57
N GLU A 104 1.49 3.41 15.18
CA GLU A 104 2.66 2.54 15.12
C GLU A 104 3.66 2.99 14.04
N GLU A 105 3.20 3.29 12.82
CA GLU A 105 4.06 3.86 11.77
C GLU A 105 4.77 5.15 12.23
N LYS A 106 4.04 6.05 12.91
CA LYS A 106 4.66 7.28 13.46
C LYS A 106 5.68 6.98 14.55
N LYS A 107 5.44 5.98 15.41
CA LYS A 107 6.40 5.59 16.46
C LYS A 107 7.66 4.99 15.85
N GLU A 108 7.55 4.15 14.82
CA GLU A 108 8.69 3.58 14.11
C GLU A 108 9.54 4.68 13.48
N ILE A 109 8.95 5.60 12.71
CA ILE A 109 9.64 6.73 12.09
C ILE A 109 10.35 7.61 13.13
N ILE A 110 9.68 7.91 14.27
CA ILE A 110 10.27 8.71 15.34
C ILE A 110 11.45 7.97 15.99
N ASN A 111 11.33 6.65 16.19
CA ASN A 111 12.39 5.84 16.78
C ASN A 111 13.60 5.73 15.85
N GLU A 112 13.40 5.49 14.56
CA GLU A 112 14.46 5.47 13.56
C GLU A 112 15.20 6.79 13.53
N HIS A 113 14.47 7.91 13.48
CA HIS A 113 15.08 9.25 13.49
C HIS A 113 15.85 9.56 14.76
N LYS A 114 15.37 9.10 15.93
CA LYS A 114 16.10 9.22 17.20
C LYS A 114 17.40 8.41 17.23
N ILE A 115 17.39 7.23 16.61
CA ILE A 115 18.59 6.39 16.49
C ILE A 115 19.63 7.06 15.58
N GLU A 116 19.22 7.62 14.45
CA GLU A 116 20.09 8.33 13.54
C GLU A 116 20.74 9.57 14.20
N VAL A 117 19.95 10.39 14.89
CA VAL A 117 20.45 11.57 15.61
C VAL A 117 21.42 11.15 16.72
N LYS A 118 21.13 10.10 17.48
CA LYS A 118 22.04 9.60 18.51
C LYS A 118 23.37 9.13 17.93
N ASN A 119 23.32 8.38 16.83
CA ASN A 119 24.52 7.90 16.16
C ASN A 119 25.38 9.05 15.61
N SER A 120 24.78 10.10 15.05
CA SER A 120 25.51 11.27 14.57
C SER A 120 26.21 12.03 15.71
N VAL A 121 25.54 12.22 16.83
CA VAL A 121 26.13 12.87 18.03
C VAL A 121 27.30 12.05 18.59
N ASP A 122 27.19 10.72 18.57
CA ASP A 122 28.28 9.84 19.05
C ASP A 122 29.49 9.89 18.10
N ILE A 123 29.28 10.00 16.79
CA ILE A 123 30.34 10.17 15.79
C ILE A 123 31.07 11.50 16.01
N ASP A 124 30.35 12.59 16.22
CA ASP A 124 30.91 13.91 16.50
C ASP A 124 31.79 13.92 17.76
N LYS A 125 31.37 13.21 18.82
CA LYS A 125 32.17 13.05 20.03
C LYS A 125 33.46 12.26 19.79
N ILE A 126 33.40 11.21 18.96
CA ILE A 126 34.57 10.42 18.59
C ILE A 126 35.57 11.27 17.77
N LEU A 127 35.06 12.04 16.81
CA LEU A 127 35.87 12.96 15.99
C LEU A 127 36.52 14.06 16.87
N GLN A 128 35.80 14.65 17.79
CA GLN A 128 36.35 15.65 18.72
C GLN A 128 37.47 15.06 19.59
N LYS A 129 37.30 13.84 20.10
CA LYS A 129 38.35 13.14 20.87
C LYS A 129 39.59 12.84 20.02
N ALA A 130 39.42 12.48 18.76
CA ALA A 130 40.53 12.20 17.84
C ALA A 130 41.32 13.48 17.52
N ILE A 131 40.62 14.61 17.29
CA ILE A 131 41.21 15.91 17.02
C ILE A 131 42.03 16.40 18.23
N ASN A 132 41.45 16.34 19.45
CA ASN A 132 42.14 16.75 20.67
C ASN A 132 43.39 15.89 20.94
N LYS A 133 43.34 14.57 20.70
CA LYS A 133 44.50 13.67 20.81
C LYS A 133 45.58 13.97 19.78
N GLY A 134 45.18 14.43 18.58
CA GLY A 134 46.11 14.86 17.52
C GLY A 134 46.83 16.15 17.87
N ILE A 135 46.15 17.09 18.55
CA ILE A 135 46.73 18.38 18.99
C ILE A 135 47.74 18.16 20.14
N ASP A 136 47.41 17.28 21.11
CA ASP A 136 48.33 16.97 22.22
C ASP A 136 49.64 16.35 21.75
N ASN A 137 49.65 15.62 20.63
CA ASN A 137 50.86 15.06 20.04
C ASN A 137 51.71 16.05 19.22
N LEU A 138 51.21 17.25 18.95
CA LEU A 138 51.93 18.31 18.21
C LEU A 138 52.62 19.31 19.15
N GLU A 139 52.39 19.27 20.46
CA GLU A 139 52.95 20.20 21.46
C GLU A 139 54.16 19.64 22.22
N GLU A 140 54.75 18.52 21.84
CA GLU A 140 56.04 18.10 22.41
C GLU A 140 57.16 18.93 21.79
N PRO A 141 57.83 19.83 22.55
CA PRO A 141 58.95 20.58 22.04
C PRO A 141 60.13 19.64 21.83
N THR A 142 60.60 19.52 20.62
CA THR A 142 61.93 18.94 20.32
C THR A 142 62.99 19.76 21.04
N GLN A 143 63.49 19.25 22.17
CA GLN A 143 64.71 19.74 22.76
C GLN A 143 65.86 19.36 21.82
N VAL A 144 66.39 20.30 21.11
CA VAL A 144 67.67 20.22 20.38
C VAL A 144 68.76 20.43 21.40
N HIS A 145 69.55 19.39 21.62
CA HIS A 145 70.90 19.52 22.24
C HIS A 145 71.93 19.68 21.16
#